data_b7e3d0f23f8a7542fbb0aeee4f5cea8c
#
_entry.id   b7e3d0f23f8a7542fbb0aeee4f5cea8c
#
_cell.length_a   1.000
_cell.length_b   1.000
_cell.length_c   1.000
_cell.angle_alpha   90.00
_cell.angle_beta   90.00
_cell.angle_gamma   90.00
#
_symmetry.space_group_name_H-M   'P 1'
#
loop_
_entity.id
_entity.type
_entity.pdbx_description
1 polymer ?
#
loop_
_entity_poly.entity_id
_entity_poly.type
_entity_poly.pdbx_seq_one_letter_code
_entity_poly.pdbx_strand_id
1 'polypeptide(L)'
;MTRVATIILNRNLPEVTDRLYDHLKNFDSDSTDIFIVEAGSDASKLAKNSSWHANWADATQHGLRYGRGMNFGLSQLWKEGKFKNYDAFFLLTNDTELNQLPTVAPLMKIFDEHPKLGILSPCSKRWGERLLLEIEQTKYFWFIHNNSFLLRREFIESICNINMPDFMNFLFDGENFRGYLSESELIAKAYANDWAAAITSKVWAGENEAYLINQSDLIKTEDYQENLRLYVSEGKEWLRKKYGFNSRWSMQQYVKSFYDKFFEFHPEYSAYKI
;
A
#
# COMPACT_ATOMS: atom_id res chain seq x y z
N MET A 1 -1.08 6.63 -23.37
CA MET A 1 -2.07 6.06 -22.45
C MET A 1 -1.33 5.80 -21.15
N THR A 2 -1.73 6.43 -20.07
CA THR A 2 -1.10 6.25 -18.76
C THR A 2 -1.32 4.82 -18.31
N ARG A 3 -0.25 4.09 -17.99
CA ARG A 3 -0.34 2.69 -17.59
C ARG A 3 -0.09 2.59 -16.09
N VAL A 4 -0.95 1.80 -15.44
CA VAL A 4 -0.82 1.47 -14.01
C VAL A 4 -0.55 -0.02 -13.88
N ALA A 5 0.36 -0.41 -12.97
CA ALA A 5 0.48 -1.78 -12.52
C ALA A 5 -0.26 -1.93 -11.19
N THR A 6 -1.35 -2.68 -11.17
CA THR A 6 -2.03 -3.06 -9.94
C THR A 6 -1.43 -4.35 -9.39
N ILE A 7 -0.96 -4.32 -8.16
CA ILE A 7 -0.38 -5.47 -7.45
C ILE A 7 -1.33 -5.89 -6.34
N ILE A 8 -1.87 -7.11 -6.43
CA ILE A 8 -2.72 -7.73 -5.41
C ILE A 8 -1.89 -8.72 -4.61
N LEU A 9 -1.89 -8.57 -3.29
CA LEU A 9 -1.18 -9.48 -2.40
C LEU A 9 -2.13 -10.57 -1.91
N ASN A 10 -1.79 -11.85 -2.17
CA ASN A 10 -2.54 -13.02 -1.72
C ASN A 10 -1.72 -13.91 -0.77
N ARG A 11 -2.40 -14.51 0.18
CA ARG A 11 -1.90 -15.68 0.93
C ARG A 11 -3.04 -16.61 1.27
N ASN A 12 -3.09 -17.76 0.59
CA ASN A 12 -4.03 -18.86 0.82
C ASN A 12 -5.55 -18.51 0.71
N LEU A 13 -5.89 -17.37 0.11
CA LEU A 13 -7.27 -16.91 -0.07
C LEU A 13 -7.59 -16.70 -1.57
N PRO A 14 -7.48 -17.73 -2.42
CA PRO A 14 -7.62 -17.59 -3.87
C PRO A 14 -8.98 -17.02 -4.29
N GLU A 15 -10.08 -17.45 -3.66
CA GLU A 15 -11.43 -16.99 -4.01
C GLU A 15 -11.63 -15.49 -3.77
N VAL A 16 -11.04 -14.95 -2.70
CA VAL A 16 -11.10 -13.53 -2.38
C VAL A 16 -10.29 -12.74 -3.39
N THR A 17 -9.08 -13.22 -3.69
CA THR A 17 -8.17 -12.63 -4.65
C THR A 17 -8.74 -12.64 -6.07
N ASP A 18 -9.30 -13.76 -6.51
CA ASP A 18 -9.94 -13.89 -7.82
C ASP A 18 -11.12 -12.92 -7.96
N ARG A 19 -11.93 -12.72 -6.91
CA ARG A 19 -13.03 -11.73 -6.94
C ARG A 19 -12.53 -10.30 -7.14
N LEU A 20 -11.46 -9.91 -6.44
CA LEU A 20 -10.86 -8.58 -6.61
C LEU A 20 -10.24 -8.44 -7.99
N TYR A 21 -9.55 -9.48 -8.49
CA TYR A 21 -9.03 -9.52 -9.86
C TYR A 21 -10.14 -9.35 -10.89
N ASP A 22 -11.23 -10.12 -10.78
CA ASP A 22 -12.37 -10.06 -11.70
C ASP A 22 -13.05 -8.68 -11.65
N HIS A 23 -13.17 -8.07 -10.47
CA HIS A 23 -13.69 -6.71 -10.32
C HIS A 23 -12.85 -5.70 -11.11
N LEU A 24 -11.53 -5.67 -10.89
CA LEU A 24 -10.63 -4.78 -11.62
C LEU A 24 -10.62 -5.06 -13.13
N LYS A 25 -10.68 -6.33 -13.50
CA LYS A 25 -10.75 -6.74 -14.90
C LYS A 25 -12.01 -6.22 -15.60
N ASN A 26 -13.13 -6.21 -14.88
CA ASN A 26 -14.40 -5.73 -15.41
C ASN A 26 -14.50 -4.21 -15.53
N PHE A 27 -13.91 -3.47 -14.59
CA PHE A 27 -14.10 -2.02 -14.49
C PHE A 27 -12.88 -1.17 -14.87
N ASP A 28 -11.68 -1.75 -14.80
CA ASP A 28 -10.42 -1.00 -14.95
C ASP A 28 -9.45 -1.60 -15.97
N SER A 29 -9.86 -2.61 -16.78
CA SER A 29 -8.97 -3.33 -17.70
C SER A 29 -8.23 -2.44 -18.71
N ASP A 30 -8.82 -1.31 -19.10
CA ASP A 30 -8.21 -0.37 -20.04
C ASP A 30 -7.19 0.56 -19.36
N SER A 31 -7.18 0.60 -18.01
CA SER A 31 -6.40 1.54 -17.22
C SER A 31 -5.24 0.89 -16.48
N THR A 32 -5.27 -0.45 -16.27
CA THR A 32 -4.25 -1.15 -15.48
C THR A 32 -3.95 -2.56 -15.99
N ASP A 33 -2.67 -2.97 -15.87
CA ASP A 33 -2.27 -4.37 -15.89
C ASP A 33 -2.30 -4.91 -14.46
N ILE A 34 -2.86 -6.11 -14.24
CA ILE A 34 -3.08 -6.67 -12.90
C ILE A 34 -2.09 -7.81 -12.67
N PHE A 35 -1.41 -7.76 -11.53
CA PHE A 35 -0.44 -8.75 -11.07
C PHE A 35 -0.83 -9.28 -9.69
N ILE A 36 -0.79 -10.60 -9.52
CA ILE A 36 -1.06 -11.25 -8.23
C ILE A 36 0.24 -11.81 -7.69
N VAL A 37 0.58 -11.42 -6.47
CA VAL A 37 1.70 -11.93 -5.68
C VAL A 37 1.18 -12.96 -4.69
N GLU A 38 1.65 -14.20 -4.84
CA GLU A 38 1.44 -15.25 -3.84
C GLU A 38 2.51 -15.14 -2.75
N ALA A 39 2.14 -14.57 -1.63
CA ALA A 39 3.05 -14.21 -0.53
C ALA A 39 3.32 -15.38 0.43
N GLY A 40 3.71 -16.54 -0.11
CA GLY A 40 3.92 -17.78 0.63
C GLY A 40 2.67 -18.66 0.68
N SER A 41 1.79 -18.59 -0.33
CA SER A 41 0.64 -19.48 -0.46
C SER A 41 1.06 -20.92 -0.70
N ASP A 42 0.25 -21.87 -0.22
CA ASP A 42 0.37 -23.29 -0.59
C ASP A 42 0.08 -23.46 -2.09
N ALA A 43 0.77 -24.40 -2.74
CA ALA A 43 0.60 -24.65 -4.17
C ALA A 43 -0.86 -24.98 -4.59
N SER A 44 -1.67 -25.53 -3.67
CA SER A 44 -3.09 -25.81 -3.87
C SER A 44 -4.02 -24.62 -3.61
N LYS A 45 -3.47 -23.46 -3.18
CA LYS A 45 -4.20 -22.25 -2.77
C LYS A 45 -3.80 -21.02 -3.55
N LEU A 46 -3.27 -21.22 -4.75
CA LEU A 46 -2.91 -20.11 -5.65
C LEU A 46 -4.17 -19.54 -6.32
N ALA A 47 -4.22 -18.23 -6.50
CA ALA A 47 -5.22 -17.58 -7.34
C ALA A 47 -5.07 -18.00 -8.80
N LYS A 48 -6.17 -17.99 -9.58
CA LYS A 48 -6.19 -18.44 -10.98
C LYS A 48 -5.22 -17.67 -11.88
N ASN A 49 -5.06 -16.36 -11.61
CA ASN A 49 -4.22 -15.47 -12.41
C ASN A 49 -2.95 -15.06 -11.66
N SER A 50 -2.41 -15.96 -10.84
CA SER A 50 -1.16 -15.75 -10.11
C SER A 50 -0.01 -15.37 -11.05
N SER A 51 0.72 -14.29 -10.73
CA SER A 51 1.83 -13.77 -11.53
C SER A 51 3.17 -14.23 -10.97
N TRP A 52 3.36 -14.14 -9.66
CA TRP A 52 4.59 -14.52 -8.98
C TRP A 52 4.30 -15.21 -7.66
N HIS A 53 5.09 -16.24 -7.37
CA HIS A 53 4.93 -17.07 -6.17
C HIS A 53 6.22 -17.08 -5.34
N ALA A 54 6.13 -16.56 -4.13
CA ALA A 54 7.15 -16.67 -3.10
C ALA A 54 7.05 -18.06 -2.43
N ASN A 55 7.70 -19.07 -3.02
CA ASN A 55 7.55 -20.48 -2.66
C ASN A 55 8.76 -21.08 -1.90
N TRP A 56 9.68 -20.26 -1.41
CA TRP A 56 10.76 -20.73 -0.56
C TRP A 56 10.29 -21.00 0.88
N ALA A 57 11.04 -21.79 1.63
CA ALA A 57 10.65 -22.35 2.93
C ALA A 57 10.15 -21.28 3.92
N ASP A 58 10.91 -20.20 4.11
CA ASP A 58 10.54 -19.12 5.04
C ASP A 58 9.23 -18.42 4.63
N ALA A 59 9.08 -18.11 3.32
CA ALA A 59 7.87 -17.48 2.81
C ALA A 59 6.63 -18.38 2.96
N THR A 60 6.76 -19.69 2.70
CA THR A 60 5.62 -20.63 2.88
C THR A 60 5.25 -20.84 4.34
N GLN A 61 6.23 -20.81 5.23
CA GLN A 61 6.01 -20.95 6.67
C GLN A 61 5.39 -19.70 7.31
N HIS A 62 5.95 -18.52 7.05
CA HIS A 62 5.62 -17.27 7.76
C HIS A 62 4.87 -16.23 6.93
N GLY A 63 4.82 -16.40 5.60
CA GLY A 63 4.35 -15.40 4.65
C GLY A 63 5.31 -14.23 4.49
N LEU A 64 5.07 -13.44 3.44
CA LEU A 64 5.84 -12.20 3.24
C LEU A 64 5.28 -11.01 4.02
N ARG A 65 4.02 -11.08 4.47
CA ARG A 65 3.30 -9.93 5.01
C ARG A 65 3.24 -8.78 3.99
N TYR A 66 2.62 -7.65 4.38
CA TYR A 66 2.36 -6.56 3.46
C TYR A 66 3.64 -5.97 2.83
N GLY A 67 4.55 -5.46 3.65
CA GLY A 67 5.73 -4.73 3.15
C GLY A 67 6.64 -5.57 2.26
N ARG A 68 6.99 -6.79 2.72
CA ARG A 68 7.82 -7.73 1.95
C ARG A 68 7.11 -8.22 0.69
N GLY A 69 5.79 -8.47 0.76
CA GLY A 69 5.00 -8.93 -0.38
C GLY A 69 4.91 -7.88 -1.48
N MET A 70 4.66 -6.61 -1.13
CA MET A 70 4.64 -5.50 -2.09
C MET A 70 6.03 -5.24 -2.67
N ASN A 71 7.08 -5.28 -1.85
CA ASN A 71 8.45 -5.20 -2.34
C ASN A 71 8.77 -6.33 -3.33
N PHE A 72 8.32 -7.56 -3.03
CA PHE A 72 8.52 -8.70 -3.92
C PHE A 72 7.88 -8.45 -5.28
N GLY A 73 6.60 -8.05 -5.33
CA GLY A 73 5.90 -7.74 -6.59
C GLY A 73 6.59 -6.63 -7.40
N LEU A 74 6.91 -5.51 -6.74
CA LEU A 74 7.63 -4.39 -7.38
C LEU A 74 9.02 -4.83 -7.89
N SER A 75 9.74 -5.66 -7.12
CA SER A 75 11.05 -6.17 -7.51
C SER A 75 10.99 -7.13 -8.70
N GLN A 76 9.90 -7.90 -8.85
CA GLN A 76 9.70 -8.73 -10.04
C GLN A 76 9.49 -7.88 -11.30
N LEU A 77 8.63 -6.84 -11.22
CA LEU A 77 8.47 -5.88 -12.32
C LEU A 77 9.80 -5.23 -12.71
N TRP A 78 10.63 -4.91 -11.72
CA TRP A 78 11.97 -4.38 -11.96
C TRP A 78 12.87 -5.38 -12.67
N LYS A 79 12.97 -6.61 -12.17
CA LYS A 79 13.81 -7.69 -12.74
C LYS A 79 13.38 -8.07 -14.16
N GLU A 80 12.08 -8.00 -14.46
CA GLU A 80 11.52 -8.24 -15.78
C GLU A 80 11.68 -7.03 -16.74
N GLY A 81 12.27 -5.93 -16.29
CA GLY A 81 12.42 -4.71 -17.09
C GLY A 81 11.11 -3.97 -17.36
N LYS A 82 10.03 -4.33 -16.66
CA LYS A 82 8.68 -3.78 -16.87
C LYS A 82 8.37 -2.56 -16.01
N PHE A 83 9.13 -2.32 -14.94
CA PHE A 83 8.85 -1.25 -13.97
C PHE A 83 8.67 0.12 -14.63
N LYS A 84 9.53 0.45 -15.58
CA LYS A 84 9.49 1.74 -16.31
C LYS A 84 8.35 1.85 -17.34
N ASN A 85 7.61 0.78 -17.58
CA ASN A 85 6.46 0.80 -18.50
C ASN A 85 5.21 1.39 -17.84
N TYR A 86 5.24 1.64 -16.53
CA TYR A 86 4.11 2.13 -15.75
C TYR A 86 4.43 3.51 -15.18
N ASP A 87 3.44 4.38 -15.14
CA ASP A 87 3.53 5.70 -14.53
C ASP A 87 3.17 5.67 -13.04
N ALA A 88 2.40 4.65 -12.64
CA ALA A 88 2.00 4.45 -11.26
C ALA A 88 1.81 2.97 -10.91
N PHE A 89 1.81 2.68 -9.60
CA PHE A 89 1.60 1.35 -9.03
C PHE A 89 0.46 1.40 -8.02
N PHE A 90 -0.56 0.55 -8.22
CA PHE A 90 -1.68 0.46 -7.29
C PHE A 90 -1.52 -0.79 -6.44
N LEU A 91 -1.21 -0.60 -5.16
CA LEU A 91 -0.93 -1.67 -4.20
C LEU A 91 -2.19 -2.00 -3.42
N LEU A 92 -2.65 -3.26 -3.49
CA LEU A 92 -3.88 -3.74 -2.86
C LEU A 92 -3.62 -5.01 -2.06
N THR A 93 -4.23 -5.11 -0.89
CA THR A 93 -4.46 -6.40 -0.23
C THR A 93 -5.66 -7.10 -0.85
N ASN A 94 -5.71 -8.42 -0.81
CA ASN A 94 -6.80 -9.18 -1.44
C ASN A 94 -8.17 -9.01 -0.78
N ASP A 95 -8.21 -8.52 0.46
CA ASP A 95 -9.42 -8.18 1.21
C ASP A 95 -9.95 -6.76 0.94
N THR A 96 -9.32 -6.06 -0.01
CA THR A 96 -9.79 -4.73 -0.46
C THR A 96 -11.15 -4.85 -1.15
N GLU A 97 -12.09 -4.02 -0.72
CA GLU A 97 -13.41 -3.86 -1.33
C GLU A 97 -13.46 -2.51 -2.07
N LEU A 98 -13.63 -2.55 -3.39
CA LEU A 98 -13.76 -1.36 -4.24
C LEU A 98 -15.24 -1.09 -4.57
N ASN A 99 -15.57 0.16 -4.92
CA ASN A 99 -16.88 0.49 -5.48
C ASN A 99 -17.08 -0.23 -6.83
N GLN A 100 -18.35 -0.47 -7.21
CA GLN A 100 -18.68 -1.00 -8.55
C GLN A 100 -18.60 0.07 -9.66
N LEU A 101 -17.55 0.88 -9.65
CA LEU A 101 -17.26 1.93 -10.62
C LEU A 101 -15.77 1.83 -10.95
N PRO A 102 -15.32 2.33 -12.12
CA PRO A 102 -13.90 2.41 -12.40
C PRO A 102 -13.15 3.11 -11.27
N THR A 103 -12.04 2.53 -10.82
CA THR A 103 -11.24 3.03 -9.70
C THR A 103 -9.95 3.69 -10.19
N VAL A 104 -9.25 3.05 -11.11
CA VAL A 104 -7.88 3.44 -11.49
C VAL A 104 -7.87 4.72 -12.31
N ALA A 105 -8.73 4.84 -13.32
CA ALA A 105 -8.78 6.03 -14.17
C ALA A 105 -9.10 7.31 -13.39
N PRO A 106 -10.11 7.36 -12.48
CA PRO A 106 -10.33 8.51 -11.62
C PRO A 106 -9.14 8.87 -10.71
N LEU A 107 -8.43 7.87 -10.17
CA LEU A 107 -7.25 8.12 -9.34
C LEU A 107 -6.10 8.70 -10.17
N MET A 108 -5.88 8.22 -11.39
CA MET A 108 -4.87 8.77 -12.29
C MET A 108 -5.18 10.21 -12.68
N LYS A 109 -6.46 10.53 -12.93
CA LYS A 109 -6.86 11.92 -13.18
C LYS A 109 -6.50 12.86 -12.03
N ILE A 110 -6.62 12.39 -10.77
CA ILE A 110 -6.18 13.16 -9.60
C ILE A 110 -4.65 13.36 -9.61
N PHE A 111 -3.87 12.35 -10.00
CA PHE A 111 -2.42 12.52 -10.16
C PHE A 111 -2.07 13.58 -11.21
N ASP A 112 -2.80 13.66 -12.33
CA ASP A 112 -2.57 14.67 -13.35
C ASP A 112 -2.90 16.08 -12.82
N GLU A 113 -3.97 16.20 -12.03
CA GLU A 113 -4.38 17.46 -11.37
C GLU A 113 -3.40 17.89 -10.25
N HIS A 114 -2.66 16.95 -9.67
CA HIS A 114 -1.78 17.14 -8.51
C HIS A 114 -0.35 16.61 -8.75
N PRO A 115 0.51 17.34 -9.47
CA PRO A 115 1.82 16.85 -9.90
C PRO A 115 2.79 16.54 -8.74
N LYS A 116 2.56 17.11 -7.54
CA LYS A 116 3.33 16.82 -6.33
C LYS A 116 2.87 15.58 -5.56
N LEU A 117 1.75 14.95 -5.96
CA LEU A 117 1.34 13.72 -5.30
C LEU A 117 2.26 12.54 -5.66
N GLY A 118 2.91 11.98 -4.64
CA GLY A 118 3.60 10.70 -4.71
C GLY A 118 2.72 9.53 -4.25
N ILE A 119 1.79 9.79 -3.32
CA ILE A 119 0.89 8.81 -2.70
C ILE A 119 -0.54 9.31 -2.77
N LEU A 120 -1.46 8.48 -3.28
CA LEU A 120 -2.89 8.74 -3.26
C LEU A 120 -3.63 7.51 -2.75
N SER A 121 -4.51 7.69 -1.76
CA SER A 121 -5.35 6.63 -1.23
C SER A 121 -6.84 6.96 -1.44
N PRO A 122 -7.63 6.01 -1.96
CA PRO A 122 -9.08 6.09 -1.84
C PRO A 122 -9.47 6.21 -0.37
N CYS A 123 -10.49 7.02 -0.07
CA CYS A 123 -11.00 7.15 1.30
C CYS A 123 -11.80 5.89 1.70
N SER A 124 -11.63 5.43 2.93
CA SER A 124 -12.44 4.37 3.49
C SER A 124 -13.74 4.93 4.10
N LYS A 125 -14.88 4.29 3.80
CA LYS A 125 -16.16 4.62 4.44
C LYS A 125 -16.23 4.23 5.91
N ARG A 126 -15.35 3.34 6.36
CA ARG A 126 -15.35 2.76 7.71
C ARG A 126 -14.48 3.54 8.69
N TRP A 127 -13.48 4.29 8.20
CA TRP A 127 -12.49 4.96 9.04
C TRP A 127 -12.78 6.45 9.22
N GLY A 128 -12.16 7.04 10.24
CA GLY A 128 -12.39 8.44 10.60
C GLY A 128 -11.98 9.45 9.53
N GLU A 129 -11.13 9.08 8.60
CA GLU A 129 -10.69 9.91 7.46
C GLU A 129 -11.86 10.47 6.65
N ARG A 130 -12.95 9.70 6.51
CA ARG A 130 -14.17 10.15 5.82
C ARG A 130 -14.79 11.42 6.41
N LEU A 131 -14.55 11.66 7.70
CA LEU A 131 -15.06 12.85 8.41
C LEU A 131 -14.26 14.11 8.11
N LEU A 132 -13.09 13.96 7.50
CA LEU A 132 -12.16 15.02 7.13
C LEU A 132 -12.39 15.51 5.69
N LEU A 133 -13.22 14.80 4.92
CA LEU A 133 -13.46 15.07 3.51
C LEU A 133 -14.92 15.36 3.23
N GLU A 134 -15.15 16.35 2.39
CA GLU A 134 -16.42 16.54 1.70
C GLU A 134 -16.59 15.53 0.55
N ILE A 135 -17.74 15.57 -0.11
CA ILE A 135 -18.01 14.72 -1.29
C ILE A 135 -17.08 15.16 -2.44
N GLU A 136 -16.49 14.20 -3.14
CA GLU A 136 -15.58 14.40 -4.29
C GLU A 136 -14.37 15.29 -4.00
N GLN A 137 -13.89 15.29 -2.78
CA GLN A 137 -12.77 16.09 -2.34
C GLN A 137 -11.47 15.28 -2.31
N THR A 138 -10.35 15.95 -2.60
CA THR A 138 -8.99 15.42 -2.38
C THR A 138 -8.27 16.35 -1.42
N LYS A 139 -7.66 15.78 -0.37
CA LYS A 139 -6.89 16.53 0.63
C LYS A 139 -5.54 15.87 0.87
N TYR A 140 -4.52 16.69 1.05
CA TYR A 140 -3.19 16.24 1.45
C TYR A 140 -3.22 15.96 2.95
N PHE A 141 -2.74 14.77 3.31
CA PHE A 141 -2.86 14.29 4.67
C PHE A 141 -1.61 13.52 5.10
N TRP A 142 -1.29 13.59 6.37
CA TRP A 142 -0.10 12.98 6.98
C TRP A 142 -0.39 11.65 7.69
N PHE A 143 -1.65 11.25 7.76
CA PHE A 143 -2.09 10.05 8.48
C PHE A 143 -3.14 9.30 7.68
N ILE A 144 -2.71 8.30 6.92
CA ILE A 144 -3.56 7.50 6.03
C ILE A 144 -3.53 6.06 6.52
N HIS A 145 -4.70 5.48 6.77
CA HIS A 145 -4.84 4.12 7.30
C HIS A 145 -5.17 3.07 6.23
N ASN A 146 -5.53 3.47 5.04
CA ASN A 146 -6.02 2.54 4.04
C ASN A 146 -4.87 1.72 3.43
N ASN A 147 -5.11 0.42 3.18
CA ASN A 147 -4.15 -0.48 2.53
C ASN A 147 -4.23 -0.45 0.99
N SER A 148 -4.84 0.58 0.44
CA SER A 148 -4.98 0.82 -1.00
C SER A 148 -4.21 2.07 -1.38
N PHE A 149 -3.00 1.90 -1.92
CA PHE A 149 -2.13 3.02 -2.29
C PHE A 149 -1.84 3.03 -3.78
N LEU A 150 -2.24 4.11 -4.47
CA LEU A 150 -1.69 4.45 -5.77
C LEU A 150 -0.43 5.28 -5.55
N LEU A 151 0.70 4.80 -6.08
CA LEU A 151 2.03 5.40 -5.92
C LEU A 151 2.58 5.83 -7.27
N ARG A 152 3.02 7.07 -7.38
CA ARG A 152 3.67 7.57 -8.58
C ARG A 152 5.05 6.93 -8.77
N ARG A 153 5.41 6.53 -9.98
CA ARG A 153 6.72 5.91 -10.26
C ARG A 153 7.89 6.80 -9.85
N GLU A 154 7.85 8.07 -10.24
CA GLU A 154 8.92 9.03 -9.94
C GLU A 154 9.11 9.21 -8.43
N PHE A 155 8.03 9.16 -7.65
CA PHE A 155 8.12 9.15 -6.19
C PHE A 155 8.88 7.91 -5.71
N ILE A 156 8.51 6.71 -6.18
CA ILE A 156 9.20 5.47 -5.79
C ILE A 156 10.69 5.56 -6.16
N GLU A 157 11.01 5.97 -7.38
CA GLU A 157 12.39 6.12 -7.84
C GLU A 157 13.19 7.13 -7.00
N SER A 158 12.54 8.15 -6.44
CA SER A 158 13.21 9.18 -5.62
C SER A 158 13.58 8.72 -4.21
N ILE A 159 12.86 7.71 -3.67
CA ILE A 159 13.04 7.27 -2.27
C ILE A 159 13.64 5.87 -2.13
N CYS A 160 13.70 5.10 -3.21
CA CYS A 160 14.13 3.72 -3.18
C CYS A 160 15.58 3.56 -3.64
N ASN A 161 16.29 2.62 -3.02
CA ASN A 161 17.57 2.16 -3.58
C ASN A 161 17.29 1.17 -4.72
N ILE A 162 17.30 1.70 -5.95
CA ILE A 162 16.95 0.94 -7.17
C ILE A 162 18.08 0.06 -7.71
N ASN A 163 19.26 0.04 -7.09
CA ASN A 163 20.40 -0.70 -7.65
C ASN A 163 20.23 -2.22 -7.51
N MET A 164 19.63 -2.68 -6.41
CA MET A 164 19.34 -4.10 -6.16
C MET A 164 18.04 -4.26 -5.37
N PRO A 165 16.87 -4.05 -6.01
CA PRO A 165 15.59 -4.18 -5.31
C PRO A 165 15.29 -5.65 -5.04
N ASP A 166 14.91 -5.96 -3.80
CA ASP A 166 14.46 -7.26 -3.36
C ASP A 166 13.26 -7.16 -2.40
N PHE A 167 12.77 -8.29 -1.89
CA PHE A 167 11.62 -8.30 -0.99
C PHE A 167 11.91 -7.69 0.38
N MET A 168 13.19 -7.58 0.80
CA MET A 168 13.59 -6.96 2.06
C MET A 168 13.79 -5.45 1.93
N ASN A 169 14.32 -4.98 0.78
CA ASN A 169 14.80 -3.62 0.62
C ASN A 169 14.36 -3.03 -0.73
N PHE A 170 13.15 -2.52 -0.79
CA PHE A 170 12.72 -1.74 -1.94
C PHE A 170 11.92 -0.51 -1.46
N LEU A 171 10.59 -0.56 -1.49
CA LEU A 171 9.72 0.53 -1.04
C LEU A 171 9.56 0.54 0.48
N PHE A 172 9.31 -0.63 1.05
CA PHE A 172 9.09 -0.86 2.47
C PHE A 172 10.34 -1.48 3.12
N ASP A 173 10.52 -1.22 4.41
CA ASP A 173 11.54 -1.87 5.21
C ASP A 173 11.10 -3.30 5.57
N GLY A 174 11.75 -4.32 5.01
CA GLY A 174 11.45 -5.71 5.28
C GLY A 174 11.78 -6.19 6.70
N GLU A 175 12.61 -5.46 7.45
CA GLU A 175 12.84 -5.73 8.87
C GLU A 175 11.57 -5.46 9.71
N ASN A 176 10.70 -4.58 9.25
CA ASN A 176 9.38 -4.37 9.81
C ASN A 176 8.40 -5.45 9.34
N PHE A 177 8.60 -6.68 9.81
CA PHE A 177 7.93 -7.86 9.28
C PHE A 177 6.40 -7.74 9.26
N ARG A 178 5.78 -7.25 10.35
CA ARG A 178 4.33 -7.11 10.44
C ARG A 178 3.81 -5.78 9.93
N GLY A 179 4.70 -4.87 9.49
CA GLY A 179 4.31 -3.61 8.87
C GLY A 179 3.80 -2.54 9.85
N TYR A 180 4.23 -2.56 11.12
CA TYR A 180 3.81 -1.55 12.09
C TYR A 180 4.19 -0.14 11.63
N LEU A 181 3.19 0.72 11.38
CA LEU A 181 3.37 2.09 10.89
C LEU A 181 4.17 2.18 9.56
N SER A 182 4.14 1.15 8.74
CA SER A 182 4.83 1.15 7.43
C SER A 182 4.28 2.23 6.49
N GLU A 183 2.97 2.48 6.55
CA GLU A 183 2.30 3.58 5.85
C GLU A 183 2.78 4.94 6.33
N SER A 184 2.95 5.11 7.65
CA SER A 184 3.45 6.36 8.24
C SER A 184 4.90 6.62 7.83
N GLU A 185 5.74 5.59 7.80
CA GLU A 185 7.11 5.68 7.28
C GLU A 185 7.12 6.09 5.80
N LEU A 186 6.27 5.48 4.98
CA LEU A 186 6.17 5.80 3.56
C LEU A 186 5.75 7.26 3.33
N ILE A 187 4.77 7.74 4.10
CA ILE A 187 4.31 9.13 4.05
C ILE A 187 5.40 10.10 4.53
N ALA A 188 6.15 9.74 5.58
CA ALA A 188 7.31 10.54 6.02
C ALA A 188 8.35 10.67 4.89
N LYS A 189 8.68 9.56 4.22
CA LYS A 189 9.60 9.57 3.07
C LYS A 189 9.07 10.44 1.93
N ALA A 190 7.76 10.44 1.68
CA ALA A 190 7.16 11.29 0.66
C ALA A 190 7.38 12.77 0.98
N TYR A 191 6.90 13.26 2.10
CA TYR A 191 7.02 14.67 2.46
C TYR A 191 8.49 15.12 2.64
N ALA A 192 9.37 14.25 3.16
CA ALA A 192 10.79 14.53 3.30
C ALA A 192 11.52 14.65 1.94
N ASN A 193 10.97 14.12 0.86
CA ASN A 193 11.51 14.16 -0.50
C ASN A 193 10.65 15.00 -1.46
N ASP A 194 9.95 15.98 -0.92
CA ASP A 194 9.18 16.97 -1.69
C ASP A 194 7.99 16.37 -2.49
N TRP A 195 7.43 15.27 -1.98
CA TRP A 195 6.21 14.66 -2.48
C TRP A 195 5.11 14.74 -1.42
N ALA A 196 3.87 14.88 -1.87
CA ALA A 196 2.70 14.86 -0.98
C ALA A 196 2.04 13.48 -0.94
N ALA A 197 1.35 13.22 0.16
CA ALA A 197 0.42 12.11 0.30
C ALA A 197 -1.01 12.66 0.45
N ALA A 198 -1.99 12.02 -0.19
CA ALA A 198 -3.37 12.47 -0.18
C ALA A 198 -4.37 11.33 0.01
N ILE A 199 -5.54 11.71 0.53
CA ILE A 199 -6.77 10.91 0.52
C ILE A 199 -7.80 11.57 -0.39
N THR A 200 -8.66 10.75 -1.02
CA THR A 200 -9.73 11.26 -1.89
C THR A 200 -11.05 10.56 -1.64
N SER A 201 -12.14 11.32 -1.57
CA SER A 201 -13.51 10.79 -1.53
C SER A 201 -14.16 10.67 -2.92
N LYS A 202 -13.43 10.97 -4.00
CA LYS A 202 -13.88 10.70 -5.38
C LYS A 202 -13.95 9.19 -5.67
N VAL A 203 -13.11 8.41 -4.98
CA VAL A 203 -13.09 6.96 -5.04
C VAL A 203 -13.09 6.41 -3.62
N TRP A 204 -13.79 5.30 -3.39
CA TRP A 204 -13.88 4.65 -2.09
C TRP A 204 -13.30 3.24 -2.15
N ALA A 205 -12.55 2.90 -1.11
CA ALA A 205 -12.09 1.54 -0.86
C ALA A 205 -12.35 1.18 0.60
N GLY A 206 -12.41 -0.10 0.89
CA GLY A 206 -12.54 -0.62 2.24
C GLY A 206 -11.76 -1.91 2.39
N GLU A 207 -11.66 -2.40 3.62
CA GLU A 207 -11.08 -3.70 3.95
C GLU A 207 -12.12 -4.59 4.58
N ASN A 208 -12.05 -5.87 4.28
CA ASN A 208 -12.85 -6.89 4.92
C ASN A 208 -12.01 -7.67 5.94
N GLU A 209 -11.88 -7.11 7.14
CA GLU A 209 -11.11 -7.72 8.23
C GLU A 209 -11.63 -9.09 8.67
N ALA A 210 -12.85 -9.48 8.26
CA ALA A 210 -13.43 -10.76 8.64
C ALA A 210 -12.56 -11.96 8.19
N TYR A 211 -11.80 -11.83 7.12
CA TYR A 211 -10.88 -12.87 6.67
C TYR A 211 -9.73 -13.10 7.66
N LEU A 212 -9.11 -12.04 8.17
CA LEU A 212 -8.06 -12.17 9.16
C LEU A 212 -8.59 -12.73 10.49
N ILE A 213 -9.78 -12.29 10.91
CA ILE A 213 -10.40 -12.70 12.17
C ILE A 213 -10.79 -14.17 12.13
N ASN A 214 -11.40 -14.62 11.02
CA ASN A 214 -12.07 -15.94 10.96
C ASN A 214 -11.25 -17.01 10.23
N GLN A 215 -10.13 -16.69 9.59
CA GLN A 215 -9.37 -17.60 8.72
C GLN A 215 -7.86 -17.57 9.00
N SER A 216 -7.46 -17.31 10.23
CA SER A 216 -6.05 -17.29 10.63
C SER A 216 -5.32 -18.60 10.32
N ASP A 217 -5.97 -19.75 10.53
CA ASP A 217 -5.41 -21.07 10.23
C ASP A 217 -5.17 -21.26 8.73
N LEU A 218 -6.10 -20.79 7.88
CA LEU A 218 -5.98 -20.89 6.43
C LEU A 218 -4.84 -20.03 5.90
N ILE A 219 -4.74 -18.79 6.37
CA ILE A 219 -3.65 -17.87 6.00
C ILE A 219 -2.35 -18.17 6.75
N LYS A 220 -2.31 -19.20 7.59
CA LYS A 220 -1.16 -19.63 8.39
C LYS A 220 -0.52 -18.49 9.18
N THR A 221 -1.30 -17.83 9.98
CA THR A 221 -0.86 -16.80 10.90
C THR A 221 -1.34 -17.13 12.32
N GLU A 222 -0.84 -16.40 13.29
CA GLU A 222 -1.33 -16.44 14.66
C GLU A 222 -2.81 -16.04 14.70
N ASP A 223 -3.53 -16.44 15.75
CA ASP A 223 -4.87 -15.91 15.96
C ASP A 223 -4.86 -14.38 16.03
N TYR A 224 -6.03 -13.77 15.88
CA TYR A 224 -6.14 -12.31 15.76
C TYR A 224 -5.51 -11.55 16.93
N GLN A 225 -5.72 -12.03 18.17
CA GLN A 225 -5.23 -11.35 19.37
C GLN A 225 -3.70 -11.46 19.48
N GLU A 226 -3.15 -12.64 19.25
CA GLU A 226 -1.71 -12.85 19.25
C GLU A 226 -1.03 -12.11 18.10
N ASN A 227 -1.62 -12.12 16.89
CA ASN A 227 -1.10 -11.35 15.78
C ASN A 227 -1.06 -9.83 16.08
N LEU A 228 -2.11 -9.30 16.73
CA LEU A 228 -2.14 -7.89 17.15
C LEU A 228 -1.08 -7.59 18.21
N ARG A 229 -0.91 -8.49 19.20
CA ARG A 229 0.12 -8.35 20.24
C ARG A 229 1.53 -8.30 19.63
N LEU A 230 1.83 -9.22 18.71
CA LEU A 230 3.10 -9.29 18.01
C LEU A 230 3.31 -8.09 17.09
N TYR A 231 2.29 -7.67 16.35
CA TYR A 231 2.32 -6.46 15.52
C TYR A 231 2.77 -5.23 16.32
N VAL A 232 2.24 -5.06 17.53
CA VAL A 232 2.59 -3.93 18.39
C VAL A 232 3.98 -4.10 19.01
N SER A 233 4.33 -5.30 19.52
CA SER A 233 5.60 -5.51 20.24
C SER A 233 6.80 -5.48 19.31
N GLU A 234 6.77 -6.23 18.21
CA GLU A 234 7.83 -6.25 17.19
C GLU A 234 7.97 -4.88 16.51
N GLY A 235 6.82 -4.24 16.22
CA GLY A 235 6.81 -2.92 15.61
C GLY A 235 7.41 -1.83 16.48
N LYS A 236 7.16 -1.84 17.81
CA LYS A 236 7.81 -0.92 18.75
C LYS A 236 9.32 -1.15 18.83
N GLU A 237 9.75 -2.41 18.78
CA GLU A 237 11.18 -2.72 18.76
C GLU A 237 11.86 -2.20 17.51
N TRP A 238 11.28 -2.46 16.33
CA TRP A 238 11.74 -1.91 15.05
C TRP A 238 11.79 -0.37 15.08
N LEU A 239 10.73 0.28 15.56
CA LEU A 239 10.62 1.73 15.64
C LEU A 239 11.72 2.34 16.53
N ARG A 240 11.99 1.71 17.67
CA ARG A 240 13.08 2.11 18.58
C ARG A 240 14.45 1.91 17.96
N LYS A 241 14.68 0.75 17.31
CA LYS A 241 15.96 0.44 16.67
C LYS A 241 16.28 1.39 15.54
N LYS A 242 15.29 1.72 14.71
CA LYS A 242 15.48 2.52 13.48
C LYS A 242 15.47 4.02 13.74
N TYR A 243 14.54 4.51 14.57
CA TYR A 243 14.27 5.93 14.76
C TYR A 243 14.56 6.43 16.19
N GLY A 244 14.83 5.55 17.14
CA GLY A 244 14.92 5.90 18.56
C GLY A 244 13.57 6.23 19.21
N PHE A 245 12.45 5.94 18.56
CA PHE A 245 11.12 6.28 19.04
C PHE A 245 10.53 5.14 19.89
N ASN A 246 9.83 5.51 20.97
CA ASN A 246 9.22 4.56 21.89
C ASN A 246 7.70 4.42 21.72
N SER A 247 7.08 5.25 20.88
CA SER A 247 5.64 5.23 20.69
C SER A 247 5.24 5.59 19.26
N ARG A 248 4.04 5.15 18.86
CA ARG A 248 3.44 5.55 17.58
C ARG A 248 3.28 7.08 17.46
N TRP A 249 3.05 7.76 18.58
CA TRP A 249 2.88 9.21 18.60
C TRP A 249 4.14 9.94 18.17
N SER A 250 5.32 9.45 18.55
CA SER A 250 6.59 10.03 18.10
C SER A 250 6.72 9.92 16.58
N MET A 251 6.34 8.77 15.98
CA MET A 251 6.31 8.61 14.53
C MET A 251 5.30 9.54 13.87
N GLN A 252 4.11 9.70 14.45
CA GLN A 252 3.08 10.59 13.91
C GLN A 252 3.54 12.07 13.93
N GLN A 253 4.20 12.52 15.00
CA GLN A 253 4.77 13.87 15.09
C GLN A 253 5.91 14.06 14.08
N TYR A 254 6.73 13.02 13.87
CA TYR A 254 7.78 13.03 12.85
C TYR A 254 7.23 13.23 11.45
N VAL A 255 6.21 12.45 11.06
CA VAL A 255 5.52 12.60 9.77
C VAL A 255 4.90 14.00 9.65
N LYS A 256 4.20 14.44 10.70
CA LYS A 256 3.52 15.73 10.71
C LYS A 256 4.48 16.90 10.54
N SER A 257 5.70 16.81 11.07
CA SER A 257 6.70 17.87 10.91
C SER A 257 7.10 18.08 9.46
N PHE A 258 7.27 17.00 8.69
CA PHE A 258 7.52 17.10 7.25
C PHE A 258 6.30 17.60 6.47
N TYR A 259 5.11 17.15 6.84
CA TYR A 259 3.86 17.63 6.28
C TYR A 259 3.71 19.15 6.44
N ASP A 260 3.96 19.68 7.64
CA ASP A 260 3.85 21.13 7.88
C ASP A 260 4.91 21.88 7.08
N LYS A 261 6.14 21.35 7.00
CA LYS A 261 7.22 21.93 6.19
C LYS A 261 6.91 21.95 4.69
N PHE A 262 6.26 20.90 4.18
CA PHE A 262 5.85 20.87 2.78
C PHE A 262 4.99 22.08 2.41
N PHE A 263 4.02 22.46 3.24
CA PHE A 263 3.18 23.63 2.99
C PHE A 263 3.86 24.99 3.23
N GLU A 264 4.93 25.02 4.02
CA GLU A 264 5.79 26.22 4.10
C GLU A 264 6.53 26.45 2.80
N PHE A 265 7.00 25.38 2.13
CA PHE A 265 7.69 25.47 0.84
C PHE A 265 6.75 25.55 -0.36
N HIS A 266 5.53 25.06 -0.23
CA HIS A 266 4.51 24.99 -1.27
C HIS A 266 3.19 25.63 -0.83
N PRO A 267 3.15 26.94 -0.57
CA PRO A 267 1.95 27.62 -0.11
C PRO A 267 0.80 27.58 -1.12
N GLU A 268 1.09 27.36 -2.41
CA GLU A 268 0.10 27.19 -3.48
C GLU A 268 -0.81 25.96 -3.28
N TYR A 269 -0.37 24.97 -2.51
CA TYR A 269 -1.18 23.79 -2.17
C TYR A 269 -1.94 23.92 -0.84
N SER A 270 -1.89 25.07 -0.17
CA SER A 270 -2.54 25.26 1.15
C SER A 270 -4.05 24.98 1.15
N ALA A 271 -4.72 25.15 0.01
CA ALA A 271 -6.14 24.80 -0.14
C ALA A 271 -6.42 23.30 0.02
N TYR A 272 -5.41 22.45 -0.13
CA TYR A 272 -5.50 20.98 0.02
C TYR A 272 -5.07 20.50 1.41
N LYS A 273 -4.57 21.37 2.26
CA LYS A 273 -4.16 21.04 3.63
C LYS A 273 -5.38 20.65 4.49
N ILE A 274 -5.23 19.60 5.33
CA ILE A 274 -6.18 19.27 6.42
C ILE A 274 -5.73 19.96 7.70
#